data_269f184d21f12c7d5ae4348e47150521
#
_entry.id   269f184d21f12c7d5ae4348e47150521
#
_cell.length_a   1.000
_cell.length_b   1.000
_cell.length_c   1.000
_cell.angle_alpha   90.00
_cell.angle_beta   90.00
_cell.angle_gamma   90.00
#
_symmetry.space_group_name_H-M   'P 1'
#
loop_
_entity.id
_entity.type
_entity.pdbx_description
1 polymer ?
#
loop_
_entity_poly.entity_id
_entity_poly.type
_entity_poly.pdbx_seq_one_letter_code
_entity_poly.pdbx_strand_id
1 'polypeptide(L)'
;WIFRFANIIGARGTHGVIFDFIHKLKNDPSRLEVLGNGLQEKSYMEVGDCADAILHVMSQADEPLNLYNLGSHDTASVRRIAEIVVDVTGCHDASIEYTGGDRGWAGDIPRARLGIEKMLKAGFDVKMNSEEAIRYTAECLLEEIGLE
;
A
#
# COMPACT_ATOMS: atom_id res chain seq x y z
N TRP A 1 6.23 17.77 16.15
CA TRP A 1 5.38 16.69 15.60
C TRP A 1 6.25 15.69 14.87
N ILE A 2 6.17 14.42 15.22
CA ILE A 2 6.89 13.32 14.58
C ILE A 2 5.85 12.28 14.13
N PHE A 3 5.77 12.03 12.83
CA PHE A 3 4.92 11.00 12.26
C PHE A 3 5.76 9.87 11.68
N ARG A 4 5.41 8.63 12.01
CA ARG A 4 5.96 7.42 11.40
C ARG A 4 4.88 6.80 10.53
N PHE A 5 5.19 6.60 9.27
CA PHE A 5 4.23 6.15 8.27
C PHE A 5 4.35 4.65 8.01
N ALA A 6 3.23 3.97 7.85
CA ALA A 6 3.14 2.71 7.12
C ALA A 6 3.46 2.94 5.62
N ASN A 7 3.16 1.99 4.74
CA ASN A 7 3.26 2.25 3.30
C ASN A 7 2.09 3.15 2.88
N ILE A 8 2.38 4.40 2.58
CA ILE A 8 1.38 5.34 2.09
C ILE A 8 1.26 5.20 0.58
N ILE A 9 0.04 4.99 0.10
CA ILE A 9 -0.30 4.74 -1.30
C ILE A 9 -1.47 5.63 -1.72
N GLY A 10 -1.68 5.83 -3.01
CA GLY A 10 -2.80 6.64 -3.53
C GLY A 10 -2.59 7.06 -4.99
N ALA A 11 -3.53 7.87 -5.49
CA ALA A 11 -3.47 8.50 -6.80
C ALA A 11 -2.17 9.28 -7.00
N ARG A 12 -1.73 9.40 -8.23
CA ARG A 12 -0.48 10.07 -8.65
C ARG A 12 0.80 9.46 -8.07
N GLY A 13 0.75 8.24 -7.59
CA GLY A 13 1.94 7.49 -7.19
C GLY A 13 2.82 7.20 -8.41
N THR A 14 4.12 7.50 -8.31
CA THR A 14 5.08 7.33 -9.42
C THR A 14 6.06 6.18 -9.21
N HIS A 15 5.87 5.41 -8.16
CA HIS A 15 6.72 4.26 -7.80
C HIS A 15 6.01 3.36 -6.81
N GLY A 16 6.59 2.22 -6.50
CA GLY A 16 6.08 1.23 -5.56
C GLY A 16 5.41 0.05 -6.24
N VAL A 17 5.08 -0.97 -5.46
CA VAL A 17 4.68 -2.29 -5.96
C VAL A 17 3.43 -2.26 -6.86
N ILE A 18 2.43 -1.43 -6.54
CA ILE A 18 1.20 -1.32 -7.34
C ILE A 18 1.51 -0.68 -8.70
N PHE A 19 2.25 0.45 -8.69
CA PHE A 19 2.70 1.13 -9.91
C PHE A 19 3.54 0.21 -10.80
N ASP A 20 4.51 -0.51 -10.22
CA ASP A 20 5.37 -1.46 -10.91
C ASP A 20 4.56 -2.61 -11.57
N PHE A 21 3.59 -3.16 -10.86
CA PHE A 21 2.76 -4.25 -11.38
C PHE A 21 1.85 -3.80 -12.52
N ILE A 22 1.24 -2.60 -12.45
CA ILE A 22 0.45 -2.05 -13.55
C ILE A 22 1.35 -1.86 -14.79
N HIS A 23 2.55 -1.29 -14.63
CA HIS A 23 3.48 -1.12 -15.75
C HIS A 23 3.96 -2.45 -16.33
N LYS A 24 4.20 -3.47 -15.51
CA LYS A 24 4.55 -4.82 -16.00
C LYS A 24 3.43 -5.41 -16.84
N LEU A 25 2.18 -5.35 -16.37
CA LEU A 25 1.02 -5.87 -17.10
C LEU A 25 0.70 -5.03 -18.36
N LYS A 26 0.97 -3.73 -18.34
CA LYS A 26 0.88 -2.88 -19.56
C LYS A 26 1.87 -3.33 -20.62
N ASN A 27 3.09 -3.73 -20.25
CA ASN A 27 4.11 -4.19 -21.17
C ASN A 27 3.88 -5.63 -21.64
N ASP A 28 3.40 -6.51 -20.74
CA ASP A 28 3.09 -7.92 -21.04
C ASP A 28 1.86 -8.36 -20.24
N PRO A 29 0.64 -8.32 -20.85
CA PRO A 29 -0.59 -8.67 -20.16
C PRO A 29 -0.75 -10.17 -19.86
N SER A 30 0.16 -11.01 -20.35
CA SER A 30 0.13 -12.46 -20.12
C SER A 30 0.91 -12.92 -18.90
N ARG A 31 1.76 -12.02 -18.31
CA ARG A 31 2.71 -12.40 -17.27
C ARG A 31 2.97 -11.28 -16.27
N LEU A 32 2.89 -11.60 -14.97
CA LEU A 32 3.29 -10.71 -13.90
C LEU A 32 4.42 -11.32 -13.06
N GLU A 33 5.64 -10.80 -13.24
CA GLU A 33 6.77 -11.16 -12.40
C GLU A 33 6.69 -10.43 -11.04
N VAL A 34 6.69 -11.21 -9.95
CA VAL A 34 6.69 -10.74 -8.57
C VAL A 34 8.04 -11.06 -7.92
N LEU A 35 8.74 -10.03 -7.46
CA LEU A 35 10.01 -10.20 -6.77
C LEU A 35 9.82 -10.84 -5.38
N GLY A 36 10.65 -11.83 -5.06
CA GLY A 36 10.53 -12.63 -3.84
C GLY A 36 9.52 -13.77 -3.98
N ASN A 37 9.00 -14.25 -2.85
CA ASN A 37 8.01 -15.33 -2.78
C ASN A 37 6.56 -14.82 -2.67
N GLY A 38 6.36 -13.50 -2.67
CA GLY A 38 5.07 -12.85 -2.53
C GLY A 38 4.50 -12.85 -1.10
N LEU A 39 5.23 -13.37 -0.11
CA LEU A 39 4.80 -13.45 1.29
C LEU A 39 5.25 -12.24 2.14
N GLN A 40 5.95 -11.29 1.53
CA GLN A 40 6.25 -10.02 2.19
C GLN A 40 4.93 -9.32 2.52
N GLU A 41 4.80 -8.86 3.77
CA GLU A 41 3.53 -8.41 4.33
C GLU A 41 3.71 -7.06 5.03
N LYS A 42 2.92 -6.07 4.63
CA LYS A 42 3.01 -4.70 5.17
C LYS A 42 1.62 -4.09 5.32
N SER A 43 1.52 -3.09 6.22
CA SER A 43 0.34 -2.25 6.31
C SER A 43 0.38 -1.18 5.22
N TYR A 44 -0.77 -0.96 4.57
CA TYR A 44 -0.97 0.06 3.54
C TYR A 44 -2.06 1.03 3.98
N MET A 45 -1.83 2.33 3.80
CA MET A 45 -2.77 3.39 4.15
C MET A 45 -2.91 4.34 2.97
N GLU A 46 -4.15 4.69 2.63
CA GLU A 46 -4.45 5.64 1.56
C GLU A 46 -3.97 7.05 1.96
N VAL A 47 -3.43 7.79 0.98
CA VAL A 47 -2.78 9.09 1.21
C VAL A 47 -3.74 10.17 1.75
N GLY A 48 -5.00 10.16 1.36
CA GLY A 48 -6.04 11.06 1.88
C GLY A 48 -6.33 10.75 3.35
N ASP A 49 -6.49 9.47 3.70
CA ASP A 49 -6.63 9.04 5.10
C ASP A 49 -5.40 9.44 5.93
N CYS A 50 -4.20 9.33 5.36
CA CYS A 50 -2.98 9.78 6.02
C CYS A 50 -2.98 11.28 6.29
N ALA A 51 -3.37 12.10 5.31
CA ALA A 51 -3.47 13.55 5.46
C ALA A 51 -4.53 13.94 6.51
N ASP A 52 -5.70 13.31 6.45
CA ASP A 52 -6.78 13.52 7.41
C ASP A 52 -6.33 13.12 8.84
N ALA A 53 -5.60 12.01 8.99
CA ALA A 53 -5.04 11.57 10.27
C ALA A 53 -4.09 12.61 10.86
N ILE A 54 -3.18 13.16 10.04
CA ILE A 54 -2.24 14.21 10.47
C ILE A 54 -3.01 15.43 11.00
N LEU A 55 -3.95 15.95 10.21
CA LEU A 55 -4.74 17.12 10.58
C LEU A 55 -5.58 16.87 11.85
N HIS A 56 -6.19 15.68 11.93
CA HIS A 56 -7.00 15.31 13.07
C HIS A 56 -6.16 15.25 14.36
N VAL A 57 -5.06 14.48 14.40
CA VAL A 57 -4.25 14.36 15.61
C VAL A 57 -3.59 15.67 16.00
N MET A 58 -3.25 16.53 15.03
CA MET A 58 -2.74 17.87 15.32
C MET A 58 -3.79 18.76 15.98
N SER A 59 -5.08 18.54 15.71
CA SER A 59 -6.16 19.28 16.35
C SER A 59 -6.52 18.77 17.76
N GLN A 60 -6.11 17.56 18.10
CA GLN A 60 -6.48 16.89 19.37
C GLN A 60 -5.35 16.83 20.40
N ALA A 61 -4.10 17.02 20.00
CA ALA A 61 -2.96 16.86 20.88
C ALA A 61 -2.22 18.17 21.11
N ASP A 62 -1.81 18.41 22.37
CA ASP A 62 -1.16 19.63 22.83
C ASP A 62 0.12 19.36 23.64
N GLU A 63 0.65 18.14 23.57
CA GLU A 63 1.87 17.76 24.26
C GLU A 63 3.09 18.48 23.67
N PRO A 64 4.15 18.74 24.46
CA PRO A 64 5.40 19.32 23.96
C PRO A 64 6.06 18.47 22.86
N LEU A 65 5.86 17.15 22.89
CA LEU A 65 6.34 16.19 21.90
C LEU A 65 5.21 15.25 21.49
N ASN A 66 4.80 15.34 20.24
CA ASN A 66 3.73 14.53 19.67
C ASN A 66 4.30 13.52 18.68
N LEU A 67 4.37 12.24 19.08
CA LEU A 67 4.81 11.14 18.23
C LEU A 67 3.63 10.22 17.94
N TYR A 68 3.33 10.03 16.64
CA TYR A 68 2.25 9.17 16.14
C TYR A 68 2.74 8.22 15.05
N ASN A 69 2.28 6.98 15.11
CA ASN A 69 2.34 6.06 13.98
C ASN A 69 1.03 6.16 13.21
N LEU A 70 1.11 6.27 11.88
CA LEU A 70 -0.01 6.32 10.97
C LEU A 70 0.01 5.10 10.05
N GLY A 71 -1.10 4.37 9.99
CA GLY A 71 -1.21 3.13 9.23
C GLY A 71 -2.61 2.53 9.33
N SER A 72 -2.82 1.39 8.71
CA SER A 72 -4.07 0.62 8.75
C SER A 72 -4.06 -0.43 9.86
N HIS A 73 -5.25 -0.95 10.19
CA HIS A 73 -5.44 -2.01 11.19
C HIS A 73 -4.82 -3.36 10.80
N ASP A 74 -4.68 -3.58 9.51
CA ASP A 74 -4.29 -4.84 8.91
C ASP A 74 -3.04 -4.71 8.04
N THR A 75 -2.73 -5.78 7.36
CA THR A 75 -1.61 -5.89 6.42
C THR A 75 -2.08 -6.61 5.16
N ALA A 76 -1.39 -6.38 4.05
CA ALA A 76 -1.56 -7.15 2.83
C ALA A 76 -0.22 -7.73 2.36
N SER A 77 -0.26 -8.94 1.80
CA SER A 77 0.92 -9.56 1.19
C SER A 77 1.13 -9.07 -0.24
N VAL A 78 2.37 -9.13 -0.71
CA VAL A 78 2.70 -8.80 -2.11
C VAL A 78 1.95 -9.71 -3.09
N ARG A 79 1.70 -10.98 -2.72
CA ARG A 79 0.83 -11.89 -3.47
C ARG A 79 -0.58 -11.31 -3.61
N ARG A 80 -1.16 -10.84 -2.51
CA ARG A 80 -2.51 -10.27 -2.53
C ARG A 80 -2.57 -8.99 -3.37
N ILE A 81 -1.53 -8.16 -3.32
CA ILE A 81 -1.42 -6.98 -4.19
C ILE A 81 -1.41 -7.39 -5.67
N ALA A 82 -0.62 -8.43 -6.04
CA ALA A 82 -0.57 -8.92 -7.41
C ALA A 82 -1.95 -9.40 -7.90
N GLU A 83 -2.67 -10.15 -7.07
CA GLU A 83 -4.04 -10.60 -7.37
C GLU A 83 -5.01 -9.44 -7.60
N ILE A 84 -4.95 -8.41 -6.72
CA ILE A 84 -5.80 -7.22 -6.85
C ILE A 84 -5.47 -6.44 -8.13
N VAL A 85 -4.18 -6.26 -8.45
CA VAL A 85 -3.77 -5.53 -9.65
C VAL A 85 -4.16 -6.28 -10.92
N VAL A 86 -4.00 -7.62 -10.97
CA VAL A 86 -4.48 -8.45 -12.08
C VAL A 86 -5.98 -8.30 -12.27
N ASP A 87 -6.75 -8.31 -11.20
CA ASP A 87 -8.20 -8.14 -11.23
C ASP A 87 -8.59 -6.74 -11.77
N VAL A 88 -8.01 -5.67 -11.21
CA VAL A 88 -8.29 -4.28 -11.58
C VAL A 88 -7.90 -3.99 -13.03
N THR A 89 -6.77 -4.53 -13.50
CA THR A 89 -6.30 -4.34 -14.88
C THR A 89 -7.06 -5.17 -15.92
N GLY A 90 -7.88 -6.14 -15.47
CA GLY A 90 -8.57 -7.07 -16.37
C GLY A 90 -7.66 -8.13 -17.02
N CYS A 91 -6.39 -8.21 -16.63
CA CYS A 91 -5.42 -9.19 -17.15
C CYS A 91 -5.60 -10.57 -16.50
N HIS A 92 -6.82 -11.10 -16.47
CA HIS A 92 -7.16 -12.33 -15.71
C HIS A 92 -6.43 -13.59 -16.19
N ASP A 93 -5.92 -13.60 -17.42
CA ASP A 93 -5.14 -14.71 -17.99
C ASP A 93 -3.64 -14.60 -17.66
N ALA A 94 -3.20 -13.55 -16.96
CA ALA A 94 -1.80 -13.36 -16.61
C ALA A 94 -1.31 -14.42 -15.63
N SER A 95 -0.19 -15.07 -15.94
CA SER A 95 0.51 -15.94 -15.00
C SER A 95 1.27 -15.09 -13.98
N ILE A 96 1.04 -15.29 -12.67
CA ILE A 96 1.80 -14.65 -11.61
C ILE A 96 3.01 -15.52 -11.28
N GLU A 97 4.22 -15.03 -11.56
CA GLU A 97 5.46 -15.75 -11.35
C GLU A 97 6.31 -15.12 -10.24
N TYR A 98 6.73 -15.94 -9.27
CA TYR A 98 7.54 -15.49 -8.14
C TYR A 98 9.01 -15.82 -8.37
N THR A 99 9.90 -14.82 -8.16
CA THR A 99 11.35 -15.04 -8.33
C THR A 99 11.98 -15.87 -7.18
N GLY A 100 11.22 -16.07 -6.10
CA GLY A 100 11.68 -16.81 -4.91
C GLY A 100 12.45 -15.94 -3.93
N GLY A 101 12.77 -16.52 -2.76
CA GLY A 101 13.37 -15.81 -1.63
C GLY A 101 12.34 -15.08 -0.78
N ASP A 102 12.77 -14.64 0.41
CA ASP A 102 11.92 -13.99 1.42
C ASP A 102 11.80 -12.47 1.26
N ARG A 103 12.55 -11.89 0.30
CA ARG A 103 12.62 -10.44 0.03
C ARG A 103 12.45 -10.15 -1.45
N GLY A 104 11.84 -9.02 -1.76
CA GLY A 104 11.76 -8.50 -3.12
C GLY A 104 13.07 -7.85 -3.59
N TRP A 105 13.85 -7.28 -2.67
CA TRP A 105 15.14 -6.65 -2.92
C TRP A 105 15.99 -6.63 -1.64
N ALA A 106 17.29 -6.31 -1.73
CA ALA A 106 18.26 -6.46 -0.63
C ALA A 106 17.91 -5.67 0.65
N GLY A 107 17.27 -4.50 0.51
CA GLY A 107 16.84 -3.65 1.63
C GLY A 107 15.38 -3.86 2.06
N ASP A 108 14.67 -4.82 1.47
CA ASP A 108 13.27 -5.05 1.78
C ASP A 108 13.08 -5.62 3.19
N ILE A 109 12.08 -5.11 3.90
CA ILE A 109 11.64 -5.63 5.20
C ILE A 109 10.47 -6.59 4.94
N PRO A 110 10.63 -7.90 5.17
CA PRO A 110 9.59 -8.88 4.82
C PRO A 110 8.26 -8.65 5.53
N ARG A 111 8.29 -8.15 6.76
CA ARG A 111 7.08 -7.86 7.54
C ARG A 111 7.22 -6.53 8.28
N ALA A 112 6.25 -5.63 8.10
CA ALA A 112 6.20 -4.37 8.81
C ALA A 112 4.75 -3.99 9.13
N ARG A 113 4.49 -3.80 10.42
CA ARG A 113 3.23 -3.25 10.93
C ARG A 113 3.55 -2.28 12.07
N LEU A 114 2.99 -1.09 11.99
CA LEU A 114 3.09 -0.11 13.08
C LEU A 114 1.94 -0.29 14.05
N GLY A 115 2.20 -0.14 15.34
CA GLY A 115 1.13 0.02 16.34
C GLY A 115 0.49 1.40 16.19
N ILE A 116 -0.80 1.45 15.92
CA ILE A 116 -1.58 2.67 15.66
C ILE A 116 -2.51 3.07 16.81
N GLU A 117 -2.39 2.43 17.96
CA GLU A 117 -3.27 2.60 19.11
C GLU A 117 -3.37 4.06 19.59
N LYS A 118 -2.27 4.83 19.44
CA LYS A 118 -2.26 6.24 19.82
C LYS A 118 -3.09 7.10 18.87
N MET A 119 -3.06 6.79 17.56
CA MET A 119 -3.91 7.44 16.55
C MET A 119 -5.39 7.15 16.81
N LEU A 120 -5.74 5.88 17.07
CA LEU A 120 -7.10 5.46 17.40
C LEU A 120 -7.61 6.12 18.69
N LYS A 121 -6.77 6.19 19.75
CA LYS A 121 -7.12 6.88 21.02
C LYS A 121 -7.32 8.37 20.83
N ALA A 122 -6.66 8.99 19.85
CA ALA A 122 -6.90 10.38 19.48
C ALA A 122 -8.23 10.58 18.72
N GLY A 123 -8.96 9.50 18.42
CA GLY A 123 -10.27 9.54 17.78
C GLY A 123 -10.24 9.47 16.25
N PHE A 124 -9.09 9.14 15.65
CA PHE A 124 -9.01 8.93 14.21
C PHE A 124 -8.94 7.43 13.88
N ASP A 125 -9.75 7.02 12.91
CA ASP A 125 -9.70 5.71 12.27
C ASP A 125 -9.65 5.84 10.78
N VAL A 126 -9.01 4.87 10.10
CA VAL A 126 -8.91 4.84 8.64
C VAL A 126 -10.26 4.49 8.02
N LYS A 127 -10.55 5.07 6.86
CA LYS A 127 -11.75 4.80 6.07
C LYS A 127 -11.62 3.51 5.26
N MET A 128 -10.39 3.14 4.90
CA MET A 128 -10.05 1.98 4.09
C MET A 128 -9.09 1.07 4.84
N ASN A 129 -9.32 -0.24 4.80
CA ASN A 129 -8.32 -1.22 5.18
C ASN A 129 -7.21 -1.33 4.10
N SER A 130 -6.15 -2.12 4.35
CA SER A 130 -5.03 -2.22 3.41
C SER A 130 -5.45 -2.71 2.02
N GLU A 131 -6.35 -3.70 1.91
CA GLU A 131 -6.80 -4.21 0.61
C GLU A 131 -7.65 -3.19 -0.15
N GLU A 132 -8.55 -2.49 0.55
CA GLU A 132 -9.37 -1.43 -0.02
C GLU A 132 -8.51 -0.27 -0.53
N ALA A 133 -7.52 0.15 0.25
CA ALA A 133 -6.57 1.19 -0.14
C ALA A 133 -5.73 0.78 -1.36
N ILE A 134 -5.29 -0.50 -1.43
CA ILE A 134 -4.55 -1.05 -2.58
C ILE A 134 -5.42 -1.06 -3.82
N ARG A 135 -6.67 -1.54 -3.73
CA ARG A 135 -7.62 -1.57 -4.86
C ARG A 135 -7.91 -0.16 -5.37
N TYR A 136 -8.28 0.74 -4.49
CA TYR A 136 -8.54 2.15 -4.85
C TYR A 136 -7.33 2.80 -5.53
N THR A 137 -6.12 2.58 -4.99
CA THR A 137 -4.88 3.08 -5.59
C THR A 137 -4.65 2.49 -6.98
N ALA A 138 -4.86 1.17 -7.16
CA ALA A 138 -4.68 0.51 -8.44
C ALA A 138 -5.66 1.05 -9.48
N GLU A 139 -6.91 1.27 -9.13
CA GLU A 139 -7.94 1.87 -10.00
C GLU A 139 -7.55 3.29 -10.44
N CYS A 140 -7.16 4.16 -9.49
CA CYS A 140 -6.70 5.51 -9.81
C CYS A 140 -5.47 5.54 -10.73
N LEU A 141 -4.47 4.70 -10.42
CA LEU A 141 -3.25 4.64 -11.23
C LEU A 141 -3.51 4.06 -12.62
N LEU A 142 -4.44 3.10 -12.73
CA LEU A 142 -4.84 2.55 -14.02
C LEU A 142 -5.46 3.60 -14.92
N GLU A 143 -6.35 4.44 -14.39
CA GLU A 143 -6.93 5.57 -15.11
C GLU A 143 -5.87 6.58 -15.56
N GLU A 144 -4.88 6.88 -14.71
CA GLU A 144 -3.80 7.83 -15.01
C GLU A 144 -2.79 7.31 -16.03
N ILE A 145 -2.42 6.02 -15.93
CA ILE A 145 -1.41 5.39 -16.81
C ILE A 145 -2.01 5.01 -18.17
N GLY A 146 -3.31 4.65 -18.19
CA GLY A 146 -4.03 4.10 -19.34
C GLY A 146 -3.52 2.71 -19.70
N LEU A 147 -4.38 1.71 -19.67
CA LEU A 147 -4.20 0.45 -20.39
C LEU A 147 -5.00 0.60 -21.70
N GLU A 148 -4.31 0.81 -22.82
CA GLU A 148 -4.89 0.62 -24.15
C GLU A 148 -4.62 -0.81 -24.62
#